data_1c7d8dbfeb1281cd1f90831edc214959
#
_entry.id   1c7d8dbfeb1281cd1f90831edc214959
#
_cell.length_a   1.000
_cell.length_b   1.000
_cell.length_c   1.000
_cell.angle_alpha   90.00
_cell.angle_beta   90.00
_cell.angle_gamma   90.00
#
_symmetry.space_group_name_H-M   'P 1'
#
loop_
_entity.id
_entity.type
_entity.pdbx_description
1 polymer ?
#
loop_
_entity_poly.entity_id
_entity_poly.type
_entity_poly.pdbx_seq_one_letter_code
_entity_poly.pdbx_strand_id
1 'polypeptide(L)'
;MLVAGIDAGTQSIKVLVYDSINKMEVAHASCPLDLISRPDGSREQKAQWYIDAVKKCFDDIDGETKTKISAISVSGQQHGFVPVSEDGSVLWNVKLWCDTSTSLECKEIEDAFGGRDKVRDEVGNPILPGYTASKILWLKKNHREEYEKMKYVLLPHDYINFFLTGKVVMERGDASGTGLMDIKKGVWHEGICSVISKDLIHKMPPISQDLAPIGIVRKEVAALLGLNESVVVAPGGGDNMMSAIGTGAVKDGEMTISLGTSGTLFASSSRPLIDEKGRLAAFSSSHGTYLPLLCTMNCTVAEEVLRAEMDLSVEDFVKEAEKAPLGSEGLVFLPFFNGERVPDYPKGEAVLGGMNMTNYKRENIARSALEGVSFEFLLGLDAFKELSFVPSVISLTGGGSKSPFWRQMIADVTGVETRCPKSSEAAAFGAALQALAVMEKRSVADVVEEHLEYDEEKKAIPNASNHEKYLEAYSKWKKYCDAAAPIFR
;
A
#
# COMPACT_ATOMS: atom_id res chain seq x y z
N MET A 1 6.76 -25.34 -11.57
CA MET A 1 5.96 -25.45 -10.33
C MET A 1 4.88 -24.36 -10.37
N LEU A 2 3.62 -24.69 -10.01
CA LEU A 2 2.60 -23.68 -9.92
C LEU A 2 2.50 -23.15 -8.48
N VAL A 3 2.48 -21.84 -8.34
CA VAL A 3 2.23 -21.12 -7.08
C VAL A 3 1.12 -20.10 -7.28
N ALA A 4 0.35 -19.82 -6.24
CA ALA A 4 -0.74 -18.86 -6.32
C ALA A 4 -0.52 -17.68 -5.37
N GLY A 5 -0.78 -16.47 -5.86
CA GLY A 5 -0.91 -15.27 -5.05
C GLY A 5 -2.37 -14.85 -4.97
N ILE A 6 -2.87 -14.67 -3.77
CA ILE A 6 -4.17 -14.08 -3.48
C ILE A 6 -3.94 -12.62 -3.11
N ASP A 7 -4.68 -11.68 -3.70
CA ASP A 7 -4.66 -10.28 -3.30
C ASP A 7 -6.05 -9.85 -2.81
N ALA A 8 -6.15 -9.63 -1.51
CA ALA A 8 -7.36 -9.19 -0.83
C ALA A 8 -7.39 -7.67 -0.71
N GLY A 9 -7.63 -6.99 -1.83
CA GLY A 9 -7.77 -5.54 -1.87
C GLY A 9 -9.11 -5.04 -1.33
N THR A 10 -9.26 -3.72 -1.27
CA THR A 10 -10.50 -3.08 -0.76
C THR A 10 -11.69 -3.31 -1.69
N GLN A 11 -11.48 -3.33 -3.01
CA GLN A 11 -12.55 -3.41 -4.01
C GLN A 11 -12.77 -4.81 -4.57
N SER A 12 -11.80 -5.71 -4.43
CA SER A 12 -11.88 -7.07 -4.98
C SER A 12 -10.86 -8.00 -4.34
N ILE A 13 -11.17 -9.30 -4.39
CA ILE A 13 -10.18 -10.37 -4.26
C ILE A 13 -9.70 -10.76 -5.65
N LYS A 14 -8.39 -10.93 -5.81
CA LYS A 14 -7.79 -11.47 -7.03
C LYS A 14 -6.97 -12.70 -6.70
N VAL A 15 -6.94 -13.66 -7.61
CA VAL A 15 -6.06 -14.84 -7.54
C VAL A 15 -5.30 -14.93 -8.84
N LEU A 16 -3.97 -14.97 -8.73
CA LEU A 16 -3.05 -15.16 -9.84
C LEU A 16 -2.30 -16.46 -9.64
N VAL A 17 -2.27 -17.34 -10.65
CA VAL A 17 -1.47 -18.56 -10.65
C VAL A 17 -0.29 -18.40 -11.58
N TYR A 18 0.91 -18.59 -11.03
CA TYR A 18 2.18 -18.42 -11.74
C TYR A 18 2.91 -19.74 -11.92
N ASP A 19 3.36 -20.01 -13.14
CA ASP A 19 4.26 -21.14 -13.44
C ASP A 19 5.71 -20.69 -13.41
N SER A 20 6.46 -21.12 -12.38
CA SER A 20 7.86 -20.76 -12.20
C SER A 20 8.78 -21.37 -13.24
N ILE A 21 8.40 -22.47 -13.89
CA ILE A 21 9.23 -23.13 -14.93
C ILE A 21 9.15 -22.35 -16.25
N ASN A 22 7.92 -22.02 -16.65
CA ASN A 22 7.68 -21.30 -17.90
C ASN A 22 7.73 -19.76 -17.71
N LYS A 23 7.87 -19.28 -16.47
CA LYS A 23 7.91 -17.86 -16.08
C LYS A 23 6.72 -17.06 -16.60
N MET A 24 5.52 -17.62 -16.44
CA MET A 24 4.29 -16.99 -16.96
C MET A 24 3.11 -17.16 -16.01
N GLU A 25 2.20 -16.22 -16.08
CA GLU A 25 0.88 -16.33 -15.50
C GLU A 25 0.06 -17.33 -16.30
N VAL A 26 -0.52 -18.34 -15.64
CA VAL A 26 -1.31 -19.40 -16.28
C VAL A 26 -2.79 -19.32 -15.96
N ALA A 27 -3.18 -18.62 -14.89
CA ALA A 27 -4.57 -18.34 -14.58
C ALA A 27 -4.69 -17.05 -13.75
N HIS A 28 -5.82 -16.36 -13.94
CA HIS A 28 -6.19 -15.19 -13.17
C HIS A 28 -7.71 -15.20 -12.96
N ALA A 29 -8.13 -14.82 -11.75
CA ALA A 29 -9.54 -14.63 -11.42
C ALA A 29 -9.70 -13.41 -10.50
N SER A 30 -10.86 -12.76 -10.57
CA SER A 30 -11.18 -11.61 -9.73
C SER A 30 -12.65 -11.63 -9.31
N CYS A 31 -12.90 -11.28 -8.06
CA CYS A 31 -14.25 -11.17 -7.50
C CYS A 31 -14.39 -9.84 -6.77
N PRO A 32 -15.38 -8.99 -7.11
CA PRO A 32 -15.58 -7.71 -6.47
C PRO A 32 -16.02 -7.87 -5.01
N LEU A 33 -15.70 -6.88 -4.19
CA LEU A 33 -16.14 -6.76 -2.79
C LEU A 33 -16.99 -5.51 -2.61
N ASP A 34 -18.01 -5.61 -1.78
CA ASP A 34 -18.82 -4.49 -1.35
C ASP A 34 -18.14 -3.69 -0.25
N LEU A 35 -18.60 -2.45 -0.03
CA LEU A 35 -18.13 -1.55 1.02
C LEU A 35 -19.32 -1.01 1.81
N ILE A 36 -19.28 -1.13 3.12
CA ILE A 36 -20.22 -0.51 4.04
C ILE A 36 -19.66 0.86 4.42
N SER A 37 -20.28 1.93 3.90
CA SER A 37 -19.90 3.31 4.18
C SER A 37 -20.98 4.01 5.00
N ARG A 38 -20.57 4.77 6.05
CA ARG A 38 -21.50 5.57 6.86
C ARG A 38 -21.04 7.04 6.93
N PRO A 39 -21.97 7.97 7.24
CA PRO A 39 -21.64 9.40 7.31
C PRO A 39 -20.64 9.78 8.41
N ASP A 40 -20.51 8.95 9.46
CA ASP A 40 -19.56 9.12 10.57
C ASP A 40 -18.09 8.82 10.21
N GLY A 41 -17.83 8.50 8.95
CA GLY A 41 -16.50 8.10 8.47
C GLY A 41 -16.21 6.61 8.55
N SER A 42 -17.16 5.79 9.05
CA SER A 42 -17.00 4.35 9.10
C SER A 42 -16.91 3.75 7.70
N ARG A 43 -15.89 2.88 7.52
CA ARG A 43 -15.65 2.09 6.32
C ARG A 43 -15.39 0.65 6.73
N GLU A 44 -16.31 -0.23 6.40
CA GLU A 44 -16.31 -1.60 6.91
C GLU A 44 -16.61 -2.62 5.81
N GLN A 45 -16.18 -3.86 6.02
CA GLN A 45 -16.53 -5.04 5.21
C GLN A 45 -16.88 -6.20 6.12
N LYS A 46 -17.66 -7.17 5.61
CA LYS A 46 -17.89 -8.43 6.30
C LYS A 46 -16.72 -9.37 5.99
N ALA A 47 -16.11 -9.97 7.02
CA ALA A 47 -15.01 -10.91 6.82
C ALA A 47 -15.39 -12.11 5.95
N GLN A 48 -16.68 -12.55 6.01
CA GLN A 48 -17.20 -13.63 5.18
C GLN A 48 -17.09 -13.31 3.68
N TRP A 49 -17.20 -12.04 3.27
CA TRP A 49 -17.06 -11.66 1.86
C TRP A 49 -15.69 -12.01 1.29
N TYR A 50 -14.63 -11.96 2.12
CA TYR A 50 -13.28 -12.37 1.69
C TYR A 50 -13.24 -13.84 1.35
N ILE A 51 -13.84 -14.68 2.22
CA ILE A 51 -13.85 -16.13 2.02
C ILE A 51 -14.71 -16.52 0.80
N ASP A 52 -15.88 -15.90 0.67
CA ASP A 52 -16.78 -16.14 -0.47
C ASP A 52 -16.11 -15.73 -1.79
N ALA A 53 -15.41 -14.59 -1.79
CA ALA A 53 -14.70 -14.10 -2.96
C ALA A 53 -13.47 -14.95 -3.31
N VAL A 54 -12.69 -15.39 -2.31
CA VAL A 54 -11.60 -16.37 -2.52
C VAL A 54 -12.15 -17.64 -3.17
N LYS A 55 -13.23 -18.21 -2.59
CA LYS A 55 -13.87 -19.38 -3.16
C LYS A 55 -14.29 -19.14 -4.61
N LYS A 56 -14.97 -18.01 -4.88
CA LYS A 56 -15.41 -17.66 -6.23
C LYS A 56 -14.24 -17.56 -7.22
N CYS A 57 -13.13 -16.94 -6.83
CA CYS A 57 -11.94 -16.87 -7.68
C CYS A 57 -11.39 -18.28 -7.98
N PHE A 58 -11.33 -19.17 -6.99
CA PHE A 58 -10.89 -20.55 -7.25
C PHE A 58 -11.91 -21.35 -8.07
N ASP A 59 -13.22 -21.10 -7.94
CA ASP A 59 -14.25 -21.74 -8.80
C ASP A 59 -14.07 -21.34 -10.27
N ASP A 60 -13.56 -20.13 -10.56
CA ASP A 60 -13.34 -19.64 -11.93
C ASP A 60 -11.99 -20.14 -12.55
N ILE A 61 -11.12 -20.78 -11.76
CA ILE A 61 -9.90 -21.42 -12.24
C ILE A 61 -10.17 -22.88 -12.56
N ASP A 62 -9.62 -23.36 -13.66
CA ASP A 62 -9.83 -24.76 -14.09
C ASP A 62 -9.26 -25.78 -13.11
N GLY A 63 -9.87 -26.98 -13.07
CA GLY A 63 -9.54 -28.01 -12.08
C GLY A 63 -8.14 -28.58 -12.23
N GLU A 64 -7.61 -28.65 -13.45
CA GLU A 64 -6.25 -29.18 -13.70
C GLU A 64 -5.20 -28.22 -13.13
N THR A 65 -5.34 -26.93 -13.35
CA THR A 65 -4.48 -25.88 -12.79
C THR A 65 -4.52 -25.90 -11.27
N LYS A 66 -5.71 -25.91 -10.66
CA LYS A 66 -5.88 -25.92 -9.19
C LYS A 66 -5.16 -27.08 -8.52
N THR A 67 -5.27 -28.28 -9.05
CA THR A 67 -4.65 -29.48 -8.46
C THR A 67 -3.12 -29.49 -8.53
N LYS A 68 -2.53 -28.64 -9.38
CA LYS A 68 -1.06 -28.49 -9.55
C LYS A 68 -0.46 -27.37 -8.70
N ILE A 69 -1.28 -26.54 -8.04
CA ILE A 69 -0.77 -25.51 -7.14
C ILE A 69 -0.07 -26.16 -5.97
N SER A 70 1.18 -25.77 -5.72
CA SER A 70 2.03 -26.30 -4.67
C SER A 70 2.07 -25.39 -3.43
N ALA A 71 1.94 -24.07 -3.62
CA ALA A 71 1.93 -23.12 -2.53
C ALA A 71 1.04 -21.92 -2.84
N ILE A 72 0.57 -21.26 -1.75
CA ILE A 72 -0.24 -20.06 -1.78
C ILE A 72 0.38 -19.03 -0.83
N SER A 73 0.36 -17.75 -1.21
CA SER A 73 0.61 -16.62 -0.33
C SER A 73 -0.50 -15.60 -0.47
N VAL A 74 -0.79 -14.85 0.59
CA VAL A 74 -1.89 -13.91 0.66
C VAL A 74 -1.38 -12.50 0.87
N SER A 75 -1.64 -11.62 -0.09
CA SER A 75 -1.61 -10.17 0.04
C SER A 75 -2.95 -9.69 0.57
N GLY A 76 -2.98 -8.66 1.40
CA GLY A 76 -4.24 -8.06 1.82
C GLY A 76 -4.12 -6.58 2.17
N GLN A 77 -5.26 -5.87 2.03
CA GLN A 77 -5.35 -4.48 2.45
C GLN A 77 -4.88 -4.31 3.89
N GLN A 78 -3.99 -3.34 4.11
CA GLN A 78 -3.31 -3.14 5.39
C GLN A 78 -4.27 -2.63 6.48
N HIS A 79 -3.88 -2.83 7.75
CA HIS A 79 -4.47 -2.20 8.93
C HIS A 79 -5.94 -2.57 9.23
N GLY A 80 -6.59 -3.37 8.40
CA GLY A 80 -7.96 -3.82 8.63
C GLY A 80 -8.06 -4.59 9.93
N PHE A 81 -9.05 -4.30 10.78
CA PHE A 81 -9.22 -4.95 12.08
C PHE A 81 -10.26 -6.05 12.01
N VAL A 82 -9.85 -7.30 12.21
CA VAL A 82 -10.69 -8.50 12.26
C VAL A 82 -10.66 -9.07 13.68
N PRO A 83 -11.65 -8.76 14.55
CA PRO A 83 -11.75 -9.34 15.89
C PRO A 83 -12.28 -10.78 15.81
N VAL A 84 -11.52 -11.74 16.30
CA VAL A 84 -11.86 -13.17 16.21
C VAL A 84 -11.96 -13.78 17.61
N SER A 85 -12.99 -14.59 17.85
CA SER A 85 -13.21 -15.34 19.08
C SER A 85 -12.35 -16.63 19.12
N GLU A 86 -12.40 -17.33 20.24
CA GLU A 86 -11.64 -18.58 20.42
C GLU A 86 -12.09 -19.71 19.46
N ASP A 87 -13.35 -19.75 19.08
CA ASP A 87 -13.90 -20.70 18.12
C ASP A 87 -13.70 -20.31 16.66
N GLY A 88 -13.06 -19.16 16.40
CA GLY A 88 -12.78 -18.63 15.06
C GLY A 88 -13.90 -17.76 14.47
N SER A 89 -14.96 -17.49 15.21
CA SER A 89 -16.04 -16.60 14.76
C SER A 89 -15.59 -15.15 14.74
N VAL A 90 -15.95 -14.40 13.68
CA VAL A 90 -15.69 -12.97 13.61
C VAL A 90 -16.75 -12.19 14.40
N LEU A 91 -16.32 -11.35 15.31
CA LEU A 91 -17.18 -10.68 16.29
C LEU A 91 -17.75 -9.34 15.83
N TRP A 92 -17.12 -8.71 14.83
CA TRP A 92 -17.53 -7.43 14.28
C TRP A 92 -17.15 -7.34 12.79
N ASN A 93 -17.78 -6.41 12.06
CA ASN A 93 -17.32 -6.08 10.70
C ASN A 93 -15.85 -5.64 10.72
N VAL A 94 -15.13 -5.92 9.66
CA VAL A 94 -13.74 -5.49 9.47
C VAL A 94 -13.71 -3.99 9.24
N LYS A 95 -13.17 -3.22 10.20
CA LYS A 95 -12.90 -1.79 10.02
C LYS A 95 -11.66 -1.63 9.16
N LEU A 96 -11.78 -0.89 8.06
CA LEU A 96 -10.76 -0.82 7.01
C LEU A 96 -9.70 0.28 7.27
N TRP A 97 -8.66 0.30 6.46
CA TRP A 97 -7.60 1.31 6.49
C TRP A 97 -8.11 2.75 6.18
N CYS A 98 -9.19 2.87 5.41
CA CYS A 98 -9.84 4.13 5.06
C CYS A 98 -10.96 4.54 6.04
N ASP A 99 -11.13 3.80 7.13
CA ASP A 99 -12.05 4.17 8.22
C ASP A 99 -11.46 5.33 9.03
N THR A 100 -12.20 6.43 9.12
CA THR A 100 -11.79 7.63 9.85
C THR A 100 -12.56 7.85 11.15
N SER A 101 -13.46 6.93 11.50
CA SER A 101 -14.38 7.06 12.66
C SER A 101 -13.69 6.94 14.02
N THR A 102 -12.40 6.56 14.05
CA THR A 102 -11.65 6.29 15.30
C THR A 102 -10.62 7.39 15.64
N SER A 103 -10.81 8.61 15.15
CA SER A 103 -9.86 9.73 15.36
C SER A 103 -9.72 10.11 16.84
N LEU A 104 -10.78 10.00 17.64
CA LEU A 104 -10.74 10.25 19.08
C LEU A 104 -9.87 9.23 19.80
N GLU A 105 -9.99 7.96 19.43
CA GLU A 105 -9.23 6.87 20.01
C GLU A 105 -7.72 6.99 19.70
N CYS A 106 -7.36 7.54 18.52
CA CYS A 106 -5.96 7.83 18.21
C CYS A 106 -5.36 8.78 19.24
N LYS A 107 -6.05 9.89 19.48
CA LYS A 107 -5.61 10.91 20.44
C LYS A 107 -5.56 10.35 21.87
N GLU A 108 -6.56 9.57 22.28
CA GLU A 108 -6.60 8.95 23.61
C GLU A 108 -5.40 8.02 23.84
N ILE A 109 -5.03 7.21 22.84
CA ILE A 109 -3.85 6.32 22.93
C ILE A 109 -2.56 7.15 23.03
N GLU A 110 -2.39 8.15 22.15
CA GLU A 110 -1.20 9.00 22.13
C GLU A 110 -1.04 9.76 23.44
N ASP A 111 -2.09 10.43 23.93
CA ASP A 111 -2.07 11.20 25.18
C ASP A 111 -1.74 10.29 26.39
N ALA A 112 -2.35 9.11 26.48
CA ALA A 112 -2.12 8.18 27.57
C ALA A 112 -0.73 7.53 27.54
N PHE A 113 -0.11 7.41 26.37
CA PHE A 113 1.25 6.86 26.22
C PHE A 113 2.33 7.92 26.48
N GLY A 114 1.98 9.21 26.47
CA GLY A 114 2.90 10.32 26.72
C GLY A 114 3.20 11.19 25.51
N GLY A 115 2.32 11.17 24.52
CA GLY A 115 2.31 12.04 23.37
C GLY A 115 2.68 11.36 22.05
N ARG A 116 2.27 12.01 20.95
CA ARG A 116 2.44 11.54 19.56
C ARG A 116 3.90 11.23 19.20
N ASP A 117 4.82 12.12 19.59
CA ASP A 117 6.24 11.94 19.27
C ASP A 117 6.83 10.71 19.96
N LYS A 118 6.46 10.48 21.24
CA LYS A 118 6.92 9.31 21.96
C LYS A 118 6.40 8.01 21.33
N VAL A 119 5.13 7.99 20.90
CA VAL A 119 4.58 6.84 20.16
C VAL A 119 5.40 6.58 18.90
N ARG A 120 5.60 7.61 18.07
CA ARG A 120 6.39 7.49 16.83
C ARG A 120 7.80 6.95 17.11
N ASP A 121 8.47 7.46 18.12
CA ASP A 121 9.86 7.09 18.41
C ASP A 121 10.01 5.63 18.89
N GLU A 122 8.97 5.09 19.53
CA GLU A 122 8.97 3.71 20.06
C GLU A 122 8.38 2.68 19.08
N VAL A 123 7.29 3.00 18.34
CA VAL A 123 6.69 2.06 17.38
C VAL A 123 6.96 2.40 15.91
N GLY A 124 7.59 3.54 15.64
CA GLY A 124 7.95 3.96 14.28
C GLY A 124 6.93 4.88 13.61
N ASN A 125 5.70 4.91 14.07
CA ASN A 125 4.60 5.69 13.48
C ASN A 125 3.72 6.33 14.58
N PRO A 126 3.11 7.49 14.33
CA PRO A 126 2.00 7.96 15.17
C PRO A 126 0.78 7.05 15.00
N ILE A 127 -0.19 7.12 15.92
CA ILE A 127 -1.45 6.39 15.76
C ILE A 127 -2.38 7.15 14.82
N LEU A 128 -2.74 6.52 13.70
CA LEU A 128 -3.66 7.10 12.73
C LEU A 128 -5.02 6.36 12.73
N PRO A 129 -6.12 7.02 12.35
CA PRO A 129 -7.46 6.38 12.31
C PRO A 129 -7.51 5.13 11.44
N GLY A 130 -6.72 5.12 10.36
CA GLY A 130 -6.57 3.95 9.49
C GLY A 130 -5.89 2.76 10.16
N TYR A 131 -5.14 2.93 11.24
CA TYR A 131 -4.38 1.86 11.90
C TYR A 131 -5.23 1.02 12.84
N THR A 132 -4.77 -0.19 13.14
CA THR A 132 -5.52 -1.19 13.92
C THR A 132 -5.69 -0.79 15.38
N ALA A 133 -4.69 -0.14 15.98
CA ALA A 133 -4.69 0.24 17.40
C ALA A 133 -5.94 1.02 17.83
N SER A 134 -6.30 2.07 17.08
CA SER A 134 -7.46 2.91 17.39
C SER A 134 -8.78 2.15 17.25
N LYS A 135 -8.88 1.22 16.30
CA LYS A 135 -10.05 0.39 16.08
C LYS A 135 -10.29 -0.61 17.22
N ILE A 136 -9.21 -1.14 17.79
CA ILE A 136 -9.29 -2.01 18.98
C ILE A 136 -9.84 -1.24 20.18
N LEU A 137 -9.33 -0.02 20.43
CA LEU A 137 -9.86 0.83 21.51
C LEU A 137 -11.32 1.21 21.25
N TRP A 138 -11.67 1.52 20.00
CA TRP A 138 -13.05 1.81 19.61
C TRP A 138 -13.97 0.61 19.89
N LEU A 139 -13.60 -0.61 19.53
CA LEU A 139 -14.38 -1.81 19.83
C LEU A 139 -14.57 -1.99 21.33
N LYS A 140 -13.50 -1.81 22.12
CA LYS A 140 -13.56 -1.93 23.59
C LYS A 140 -14.51 -0.93 24.23
N LYS A 141 -14.58 0.31 23.70
CA LYS A 141 -15.44 1.38 24.23
C LYS A 141 -16.90 1.21 23.83
N ASN A 142 -17.15 0.84 22.58
CA ASN A 142 -18.49 0.87 22.00
C ASN A 142 -19.16 -0.51 21.94
N HIS A 143 -18.36 -1.61 21.98
CA HIS A 143 -18.82 -3.00 21.84
C HIS A 143 -18.04 -3.89 22.82
N ARG A 144 -18.24 -3.62 24.11
CA ARG A 144 -17.47 -4.24 25.17
C ARG A 144 -17.60 -5.77 25.22
N GLU A 145 -18.79 -6.30 24.98
CA GLU A 145 -19.02 -7.74 24.98
C GLU A 145 -18.22 -8.44 23.87
N GLU A 146 -18.17 -7.87 22.69
CA GLU A 146 -17.40 -8.38 21.55
C GLU A 146 -15.90 -8.29 21.85
N TYR A 147 -15.43 -7.20 22.46
CA TYR A 147 -14.04 -7.07 22.92
C TYR A 147 -13.67 -8.12 23.94
N GLU A 148 -14.52 -8.40 24.93
CA GLU A 148 -14.28 -9.40 25.95
C GLU A 148 -14.26 -10.83 25.37
N LYS A 149 -15.11 -11.14 24.38
CA LYS A 149 -15.12 -12.41 23.64
C LYS A 149 -13.95 -12.55 22.67
N MET A 150 -13.32 -11.43 22.26
CA MET A 150 -12.21 -11.44 21.33
C MET A 150 -11.01 -12.17 21.92
N LYS A 151 -10.55 -13.20 21.22
CA LYS A 151 -9.36 -13.97 21.53
C LYS A 151 -8.16 -13.54 20.72
N TYR A 152 -8.37 -13.18 19.45
CA TYR A 152 -7.32 -12.84 18.51
C TYR A 152 -7.64 -11.56 17.74
N VAL A 153 -6.61 -10.74 17.55
CA VAL A 153 -6.59 -9.61 16.63
C VAL A 153 -5.96 -10.10 15.33
N LEU A 154 -6.71 -10.12 14.22
CA LEU A 154 -6.18 -10.45 12.91
C LEU A 154 -6.31 -9.26 11.95
N LEU A 155 -5.54 -9.27 10.87
CA LEU A 155 -5.68 -8.38 9.72
C LEU A 155 -6.34 -9.14 8.56
N PRO A 156 -6.78 -8.48 7.48
CA PRO A 156 -7.49 -9.18 6.40
C PRO A 156 -6.74 -10.37 5.80
N HIS A 157 -5.44 -10.23 5.51
CA HIS A 157 -4.65 -11.35 4.97
C HIS A 157 -4.43 -12.45 6.02
N ASP A 158 -4.21 -12.09 7.30
CA ASP A 158 -4.09 -13.08 8.39
C ASP A 158 -5.37 -13.89 8.56
N TYR A 159 -6.54 -13.23 8.41
CA TYR A 159 -7.82 -13.92 8.50
C TYR A 159 -8.00 -14.93 7.35
N ILE A 160 -7.57 -14.60 6.14
CA ILE A 160 -7.56 -15.57 5.03
C ILE A 160 -6.55 -16.69 5.30
N ASN A 161 -5.37 -16.38 5.82
CA ASN A 161 -4.38 -17.38 6.24
C ASN A 161 -4.93 -18.29 7.34
N PHE A 162 -5.65 -17.73 8.31
CA PHE A 162 -6.35 -18.48 9.35
C PHE A 162 -7.44 -19.41 8.75
N PHE A 163 -8.24 -18.90 7.80
CA PHE A 163 -9.18 -19.73 7.06
C PHE A 163 -8.48 -20.89 6.34
N LEU A 164 -7.38 -20.63 5.65
CA LEU A 164 -6.64 -21.65 4.90
C LEU A 164 -6.02 -22.71 5.83
N THR A 165 -5.43 -22.31 6.96
CA THR A 165 -4.53 -23.19 7.76
C THR A 165 -5.04 -23.53 9.16
N GLY A 166 -5.97 -22.74 9.71
CA GLY A 166 -6.34 -22.80 11.13
C GLY A 166 -5.28 -22.24 12.07
N LYS A 167 -4.21 -21.62 11.57
CA LYS A 167 -3.12 -21.05 12.37
C LYS A 167 -3.32 -19.55 12.58
N VAL A 168 -3.11 -19.11 13.82
CA VAL A 168 -3.17 -17.70 14.23
C VAL A 168 -1.74 -17.16 14.23
N VAL A 169 -1.39 -16.41 13.21
CA VAL A 169 -0.07 -15.78 13.02
C VAL A 169 -0.31 -14.43 12.34
N MET A 170 0.47 -13.42 12.67
CA MET A 170 0.52 -12.14 11.94
C MET A 170 1.88 -11.96 11.32
N GLU A 171 1.92 -11.56 10.06
CA GLU A 171 3.16 -11.33 9.35
C GLU A 171 3.76 -9.98 9.79
N ARG A 172 5.11 -9.92 9.87
CA ARG A 172 5.84 -8.77 10.45
C ARG A 172 5.60 -7.46 9.70
N GLY A 173 5.53 -7.48 8.36
CA GLY A 173 5.32 -6.29 7.54
C GLY A 173 4.00 -5.62 7.90
N ASP A 174 2.90 -6.38 7.87
CA ASP A 174 1.57 -5.86 8.18
C ASP A 174 1.39 -5.60 9.69
N ALA A 175 2.03 -6.39 10.57
CA ALA A 175 2.06 -6.14 12.01
C ALA A 175 2.62 -4.74 12.33
N SER A 176 3.61 -4.26 11.57
CA SER A 176 4.21 -2.93 11.74
C SER A 176 3.23 -1.79 11.48
N GLY A 177 2.20 -2.03 10.67
CA GLY A 177 1.13 -1.07 10.37
C GLY A 177 0.00 -1.03 11.39
N THR A 178 0.03 -1.87 12.42
CA THR A 178 -1.01 -1.88 13.47
C THR A 178 -0.93 -0.68 14.43
N GLY A 179 0.25 -0.05 14.54
CA GLY A 179 0.57 0.93 15.59
C GLY A 179 0.89 0.31 16.94
N LEU A 180 1.11 -1.02 17.00
CA LEU A 180 1.32 -1.78 18.24
C LEU A 180 2.67 -2.53 18.29
N MET A 181 3.44 -2.54 17.18
CA MET A 181 4.72 -3.24 17.09
C MET A 181 5.88 -2.27 17.24
N ASP A 182 6.86 -2.60 18.08
CA ASP A 182 8.17 -1.92 18.09
C ASP A 182 8.88 -2.25 16.76
N ILE A 183 8.98 -1.25 15.89
CA ILE A 183 9.52 -1.43 14.53
C ILE A 183 10.97 -1.89 14.52
N LYS A 184 11.75 -1.49 15.54
CA LYS A 184 13.18 -1.81 15.64
C LYS A 184 13.40 -3.25 16.10
N LYS A 185 12.56 -3.73 17.06
CA LYS A 185 12.68 -5.08 17.63
C LYS A 185 11.84 -6.11 16.88
N GLY A 186 10.77 -5.70 16.18
CA GLY A 186 9.85 -6.60 15.50
C GLY A 186 9.00 -7.44 16.46
N VAL A 187 8.64 -6.89 17.62
CA VAL A 187 7.79 -7.53 18.64
C VAL A 187 6.68 -6.59 19.07
N TRP A 188 5.60 -7.12 19.61
CA TRP A 188 4.53 -6.30 20.15
C TRP A 188 5.04 -5.41 21.29
N HIS A 189 4.61 -4.15 21.28
CA HIS A 189 5.00 -3.16 22.28
C HIS A 189 4.05 -3.20 23.48
N GLU A 190 4.46 -3.87 24.57
CA GLU A 190 3.62 -4.08 25.76
C GLU A 190 3.04 -2.78 26.33
N GLY A 191 3.83 -1.69 26.33
CA GLY A 191 3.40 -0.39 26.87
C GLY A 191 2.20 0.17 26.12
N ILE A 192 2.22 0.21 24.78
CA ILE A 192 1.10 0.70 23.96
C ILE A 192 -0.10 -0.24 24.06
N CYS A 193 0.13 -1.56 24.00
CA CYS A 193 -0.95 -2.53 24.20
C CYS A 193 -1.64 -2.29 25.56
N SER A 194 -0.89 -2.05 26.63
CA SER A 194 -1.41 -1.81 27.98
C SER A 194 -2.22 -0.51 28.10
N VAL A 195 -1.91 0.52 27.33
CA VAL A 195 -2.71 1.75 27.26
C VAL A 195 -4.11 1.46 26.74
N ILE A 196 -4.24 0.62 25.74
CA ILE A 196 -5.55 0.19 25.20
C ILE A 196 -6.23 -0.76 26.18
N SER A 197 -5.54 -1.83 26.59
CA SER A 197 -6.00 -2.77 27.61
C SER A 197 -4.85 -3.64 28.12
N LYS A 198 -4.85 -3.92 29.43
CA LYS A 198 -3.82 -4.77 30.07
C LYS A 198 -3.78 -6.20 29.52
N ASP A 199 -4.90 -6.70 29.01
CA ASP A 199 -5.04 -8.03 28.44
C ASP A 199 -4.77 -8.08 26.94
N LEU A 200 -4.63 -6.93 26.26
CA LEU A 200 -4.49 -6.88 24.79
C LEU A 200 -3.28 -7.66 24.29
N ILE A 201 -2.16 -7.61 25.01
CA ILE A 201 -0.95 -8.34 24.62
C ILE A 201 -1.20 -9.85 24.45
N HIS A 202 -2.14 -10.43 25.23
CA HIS A 202 -2.51 -11.85 25.16
C HIS A 202 -3.51 -12.16 24.03
N LYS A 203 -4.05 -11.13 23.36
CA LYS A 203 -4.93 -11.25 22.20
C LYS A 203 -4.18 -11.03 20.89
N MET A 204 -2.93 -10.56 20.98
CA MET A 204 -2.09 -10.34 19.81
C MET A 204 -1.49 -11.67 19.33
N PRO A 205 -1.54 -11.98 18.01
CA PRO A 205 -0.93 -13.19 17.46
C PRO A 205 0.59 -13.20 17.62
N PRO A 206 1.25 -14.36 17.58
CA PRO A 206 2.70 -14.41 17.37
C PRO A 206 3.05 -13.77 16.03
N ILE A 207 4.12 -12.96 16.01
CA ILE A 207 4.62 -12.33 14.78
C ILE A 207 5.56 -13.30 14.07
N SER A 208 5.30 -13.57 12.77
CA SER A 208 6.24 -14.29 11.91
C SER A 208 7.47 -13.41 11.66
N GLN A 209 8.65 -13.93 11.95
CA GLN A 209 9.93 -13.21 11.81
C GLN A 209 10.68 -13.59 10.52
N ASP A 210 10.26 -14.64 9.86
CA ASP A 210 10.93 -15.21 8.70
C ASP A 210 9.92 -15.66 7.62
N LEU A 211 10.45 -16.22 6.55
CA LEU A 211 9.68 -16.80 5.43
C LEU A 211 9.26 -18.25 5.67
N ALA A 212 9.30 -18.75 6.89
CA ALA A 212 8.83 -20.10 7.16
C ALA A 212 7.33 -20.24 6.82
N PRO A 213 6.90 -21.36 6.23
CA PRO A 213 5.51 -21.58 5.93
C PRO A 213 4.67 -21.55 7.22
N ILE A 214 3.50 -20.91 7.17
CA ILE A 214 2.53 -20.93 8.28
C ILE A 214 2.02 -22.34 8.50
N GLY A 215 1.78 -23.09 7.43
CA GLY A 215 1.28 -24.45 7.47
C GLY A 215 0.93 -24.98 6.09
N ILE A 216 0.07 -25.98 6.07
CA ILE A 216 -0.58 -26.49 4.86
C ILE A 216 -2.07 -26.16 4.92
N VAL A 217 -2.70 -26.11 3.76
CA VAL A 217 -4.15 -25.87 3.65
C VAL A 217 -4.90 -26.99 4.37
N ARG A 218 -5.90 -26.63 5.18
CA ARG A 218 -6.75 -27.59 5.87
C ARG A 218 -7.50 -28.46 4.86
N LYS A 219 -7.69 -29.73 5.17
CA LYS A 219 -8.30 -30.72 4.30
C LYS A 219 -9.69 -30.29 3.78
N GLU A 220 -10.52 -29.76 4.65
CA GLU A 220 -11.86 -29.28 4.28
C GLU A 220 -11.80 -28.05 3.36
N VAL A 221 -10.78 -27.18 3.53
CA VAL A 221 -10.58 -26.01 2.66
C VAL A 221 -9.97 -26.42 1.33
N ALA A 222 -9.05 -27.37 1.32
CA ALA A 222 -8.51 -27.94 0.09
C ALA A 222 -9.63 -28.53 -0.77
N ALA A 223 -10.51 -29.32 -0.17
CA ALA A 223 -11.68 -29.88 -0.87
C ALA A 223 -12.64 -28.77 -1.37
N LEU A 224 -12.88 -27.72 -0.55
CA LEU A 224 -13.73 -26.59 -0.90
C LEU A 224 -13.23 -25.80 -2.10
N LEU A 225 -11.89 -25.58 -2.19
CA LEU A 225 -11.24 -24.79 -3.22
C LEU A 225 -10.79 -25.65 -4.44
N GLY A 226 -10.90 -26.98 -4.36
CA GLY A 226 -10.41 -27.89 -5.38
C GLY A 226 -8.88 -28.00 -5.45
N LEU A 227 -8.22 -27.80 -4.33
CA LEU A 227 -6.76 -27.84 -4.17
C LEU A 227 -6.27 -29.23 -3.73
N ASN A 228 -4.97 -29.49 -3.89
CA ASN A 228 -4.30 -30.62 -3.25
C ASN A 228 -4.18 -30.40 -1.74
N GLU A 229 -4.31 -31.45 -0.91
CA GLU A 229 -4.17 -31.37 0.54
C GLU A 229 -2.75 -31.01 1.03
N SER A 230 -1.75 -31.01 0.13
CA SER A 230 -0.35 -30.69 0.45
C SER A 230 0.05 -29.25 0.14
N VAL A 231 -0.88 -28.39 -0.26
CA VAL A 231 -0.58 -26.99 -0.61
C VAL A 231 -0.05 -26.23 0.61
N VAL A 232 1.15 -25.69 0.47
CA VAL A 232 1.84 -24.90 1.51
C VAL A 232 1.30 -23.47 1.52
N VAL A 233 1.13 -22.89 2.70
CA VAL A 233 0.73 -21.48 2.88
C VAL A 233 1.93 -20.69 3.41
N ALA A 234 2.36 -19.70 2.63
CA ALA A 234 3.41 -18.75 3.01
C ALA A 234 2.87 -17.66 3.96
N PRO A 235 3.72 -16.89 4.64
CA PRO A 235 3.27 -15.87 5.59
C PRO A 235 2.33 -14.83 5.00
N GLY A 236 2.52 -14.45 3.74
CA GLY A 236 1.76 -13.36 3.14
C GLY A 236 2.26 -11.99 3.56
N GLY A 237 1.38 -10.99 3.55
CA GLY A 237 1.67 -9.64 4.04
C GLY A 237 0.67 -8.60 3.54
N GLY A 238 0.89 -7.34 3.95
CA GLY A 238 0.11 -6.21 3.47
C GLY A 238 0.30 -5.95 1.98
N ASP A 239 -0.70 -5.35 1.33
CA ASP A 239 -0.73 -5.12 -0.11
C ASP A 239 0.45 -4.30 -0.64
N ASN A 240 0.91 -3.26 0.09
CA ASN A 240 2.09 -2.50 -0.30
C ASN A 240 3.38 -3.33 -0.15
N MET A 241 3.48 -4.19 0.88
CA MET A 241 4.61 -5.09 1.08
C MET A 241 4.70 -6.13 -0.05
N MET A 242 3.55 -6.70 -0.43
CA MET A 242 3.48 -7.65 -1.55
C MET A 242 3.72 -6.94 -2.89
N SER A 243 3.17 -5.73 -3.06
CA SER A 243 3.45 -4.91 -4.24
C SER A 243 4.94 -4.58 -4.36
N ALA A 244 5.65 -4.34 -3.25
CA ALA A 244 7.09 -4.13 -3.28
C ALA A 244 7.83 -5.35 -3.85
N ILE A 245 7.43 -6.56 -3.48
CA ILE A 245 7.98 -7.80 -4.04
C ILE A 245 7.65 -7.88 -5.55
N GLY A 246 6.38 -7.69 -5.92
CA GLY A 246 5.93 -7.81 -7.31
C GLY A 246 6.40 -6.69 -8.24
N THR A 247 6.96 -5.60 -7.72
CA THR A 247 7.55 -4.51 -8.50
C THR A 247 9.07 -4.45 -8.42
N GLY A 248 9.68 -5.31 -7.59
CA GLY A 248 11.13 -5.44 -7.45
C GLY A 248 11.77 -4.45 -6.49
N ALA A 249 11.01 -3.83 -5.59
CA ALA A 249 11.56 -3.02 -4.50
C ALA A 249 11.94 -3.94 -3.31
N VAL A 250 12.96 -4.79 -3.51
CA VAL A 250 13.40 -5.81 -2.55
C VAL A 250 14.85 -5.65 -2.09
N LYS A 251 15.63 -4.81 -2.77
CA LYS A 251 17.01 -4.46 -2.41
C LYS A 251 17.07 -3.00 -1.96
N ASP A 252 18.05 -2.70 -1.11
CA ASP A 252 18.27 -1.32 -0.63
C ASP A 252 18.47 -0.36 -1.81
N GLY A 253 17.76 0.75 -1.81
CA GLY A 253 17.75 1.72 -2.92
C GLY A 253 16.70 1.48 -4.01
N GLU A 254 16.05 0.33 -4.07
CA GLU A 254 14.94 0.10 -5.02
C GLU A 254 13.64 0.68 -4.46
N MET A 255 12.92 1.40 -5.32
CA MET A 255 11.66 2.07 -4.98
C MET A 255 10.55 1.71 -5.95
N THR A 256 9.32 1.92 -5.48
CA THR A 256 8.12 1.87 -6.32
C THR A 256 7.30 3.13 -6.13
N ILE A 257 6.79 3.69 -7.22
CA ILE A 257 5.70 4.67 -7.25
C ILE A 257 4.48 4.00 -7.86
N SER A 258 3.37 4.00 -7.13
CA SER A 258 2.08 3.58 -7.66
C SER A 258 1.25 4.82 -8.04
N LEU A 259 0.94 4.95 -9.32
CA LEU A 259 0.12 6.02 -9.91
C LEU A 259 -1.33 5.55 -10.03
N GLY A 260 -1.98 5.35 -8.89
CA GLY A 260 -3.41 5.00 -8.78
C GLY A 260 -4.29 6.22 -8.50
N THR A 261 -5.55 6.03 -8.08
CA THR A 261 -6.45 7.11 -7.64
C THR A 261 -5.78 7.95 -6.54
N SER A 262 -5.25 7.30 -5.51
CA SER A 262 -4.24 7.81 -4.59
C SER A 262 -2.85 7.35 -5.03
N GLY A 263 -1.81 8.03 -4.56
CA GLY A 263 -0.43 7.67 -4.86
C GLY A 263 0.27 7.02 -3.68
N THR A 264 1.18 6.06 -3.95
CA THR A 264 2.12 5.59 -2.94
C THR A 264 3.54 5.61 -3.48
N LEU A 265 4.47 5.95 -2.61
CA LEU A 265 5.91 5.86 -2.85
C LEU A 265 6.51 5.05 -1.71
N PHE A 266 7.12 3.92 -2.00
CA PHE A 266 7.76 3.08 -1.00
C PHE A 266 9.10 2.53 -1.50
N ALA A 267 9.95 2.15 -0.55
CA ALA A 267 11.28 1.65 -0.85
C ALA A 267 11.64 0.45 0.02
N SER A 268 12.50 -0.42 -0.48
CA SER A 268 13.19 -1.38 0.38
C SER A 268 14.37 -0.70 1.08
N SER A 269 14.46 -0.86 2.40
CA SER A 269 15.54 -0.30 3.21
C SER A 269 16.08 -1.33 4.19
N SER A 270 17.41 -1.40 4.31
CA SER A 270 18.09 -2.29 5.27
C SER A 270 17.95 -1.84 6.73
N ARG A 271 17.45 -0.63 6.98
CA ARG A 271 17.21 -0.05 8.31
C ARG A 271 15.86 0.66 8.39
N PRO A 272 15.25 0.78 9.57
CA PRO A 272 14.03 1.55 9.71
C PRO A 272 14.30 3.04 9.43
N LEU A 273 13.46 3.67 8.60
CA LEU A 273 13.49 5.11 8.35
C LEU A 273 12.32 5.75 9.12
N ILE A 274 12.62 6.31 10.27
CA ILE A 274 11.64 7.02 11.12
C ILE A 274 11.75 8.51 10.81
N ASP A 275 10.73 9.07 10.18
CA ASP A 275 10.68 10.50 9.82
C ASP A 275 10.05 11.32 10.95
N GLU A 276 10.84 12.15 11.62
CA GLU A 276 10.38 13.03 12.69
C GLU A 276 9.29 14.02 12.25
N LYS A 277 9.26 14.35 10.94
CA LYS A 277 8.24 15.22 10.36
C LYS A 277 6.95 14.47 10.00
N GLY A 278 6.94 13.14 10.11
CA GLY A 278 5.76 12.28 9.87
C GLY A 278 5.30 12.17 8.41
N ARG A 279 6.20 12.46 7.45
CA ARG A 279 5.90 12.33 5.99
C ARG A 279 5.97 10.89 5.51
N LEU A 280 6.84 10.07 6.15
CA LEU A 280 7.01 8.65 5.85
C LEU A 280 6.46 7.81 6.99
N ALA A 281 5.69 6.78 6.65
CA ALA A 281 5.38 5.70 7.56
C ALA A 281 6.56 4.72 7.59
N ALA A 282 7.01 4.37 8.79
CA ALA A 282 8.06 3.37 8.99
C ALA A 282 7.41 1.98 9.12
N PHE A 283 7.40 1.20 8.04
CA PHE A 283 6.92 -0.18 8.07
C PHE A 283 8.07 -1.17 7.93
N SER A 284 7.83 -2.40 8.37
CA SER A 284 8.64 -3.55 7.98
C SER A 284 8.18 -4.07 6.62
N SER A 285 9.08 -4.71 5.88
CA SER A 285 8.72 -5.43 4.65
C SER A 285 8.32 -6.87 4.96
N SER A 286 7.71 -7.54 4.00
CA SER A 286 7.38 -8.97 4.08
C SER A 286 8.48 -9.88 3.49
N HIS A 287 9.72 -9.36 3.39
CA HIS A 287 10.89 -10.09 2.89
C HIS A 287 12.15 -9.91 3.76
N GLY A 288 11.97 -9.39 4.99
CA GLY A 288 13.05 -9.34 6.00
C GLY A 288 13.80 -8.02 6.10
N THR A 289 13.34 -6.96 5.42
CA THR A 289 13.88 -5.59 5.49
C THR A 289 12.83 -4.62 6.04
N TYR A 290 12.93 -3.32 5.71
CA TYR A 290 11.94 -2.31 6.03
C TYR A 290 11.33 -1.72 4.76
N LEU A 291 10.12 -1.20 4.88
CA LEU A 291 9.36 -0.59 3.80
C LEU A 291 8.89 0.82 4.22
N PRO A 292 9.78 1.82 4.27
CA PRO A 292 9.34 3.20 4.46
C PRO A 292 8.42 3.59 3.30
N LEU A 293 7.27 4.21 3.65
CA LEU A 293 6.18 4.47 2.71
C LEU A 293 5.62 5.87 2.89
N LEU A 294 5.39 6.55 1.76
CA LEU A 294 4.59 7.75 1.65
C LEU A 294 3.29 7.41 0.92
N CYS A 295 2.18 7.98 1.37
CA CYS A 295 0.90 7.90 0.70
C CYS A 295 0.36 9.31 0.44
N THR A 296 -0.06 9.59 -0.80
CA THR A 296 -0.82 10.80 -1.15
C THR A 296 -2.29 10.46 -1.33
N MET A 297 -3.16 11.43 -1.05
CA MET A 297 -4.61 11.25 -1.22
C MET A 297 -5.05 11.53 -2.66
N ASN A 298 -4.27 12.33 -3.38
CA ASN A 298 -4.62 12.85 -4.71
C ASN A 298 -3.52 12.50 -5.72
N CYS A 299 -3.77 11.50 -6.57
CA CYS A 299 -2.88 11.17 -7.68
C CYS A 299 -3.67 11.24 -8.99
N THR A 300 -4.08 10.13 -9.59
CA THR A 300 -4.87 10.22 -10.83
C THR A 300 -6.26 10.83 -10.62
N VAL A 301 -6.78 10.87 -9.39
CA VAL A 301 -8.05 11.57 -9.11
C VAL A 301 -7.97 13.06 -9.46
N ALA A 302 -6.82 13.69 -9.24
CA ALA A 302 -6.64 15.11 -9.59
C ALA A 302 -6.68 15.34 -11.09
N GLU A 303 -6.06 14.46 -11.87
CA GLU A 303 -6.15 14.42 -13.32
C GLU A 303 -7.60 14.16 -13.78
N GLU A 304 -8.28 13.17 -13.18
CA GLU A 304 -9.65 12.80 -13.51
C GLU A 304 -10.63 13.97 -13.39
N VAL A 305 -10.54 14.76 -12.31
CA VAL A 305 -11.40 15.93 -12.08
C VAL A 305 -11.19 16.96 -13.19
N LEU A 306 -9.94 17.33 -13.49
CA LEU A 306 -9.65 18.33 -14.52
C LEU A 306 -9.99 17.84 -15.93
N ARG A 307 -9.73 16.55 -16.21
CA ARG A 307 -10.05 15.92 -17.47
C ARG A 307 -11.57 15.94 -17.75
N ALA A 308 -12.36 15.62 -16.73
CA ALA A 308 -13.83 15.63 -16.83
C ALA A 308 -14.36 17.05 -17.15
N GLU A 309 -13.84 18.07 -16.47
CA GLU A 309 -14.20 19.48 -16.74
C GLU A 309 -13.76 19.95 -18.14
N MET A 310 -12.72 19.34 -18.68
CA MET A 310 -12.25 19.66 -20.04
C MET A 310 -12.95 18.83 -21.12
N ASP A 311 -13.81 17.89 -20.76
CA ASP A 311 -14.47 16.93 -21.68
C ASP A 311 -13.44 16.19 -22.54
N LEU A 312 -12.39 15.66 -21.91
CA LEU A 312 -11.31 14.94 -22.56
C LEU A 312 -11.26 13.46 -22.10
N SER A 313 -10.86 12.58 -23.01
CA SER A 313 -10.40 11.24 -22.65
C SER A 313 -9.07 11.31 -21.89
N VAL A 314 -8.67 10.23 -21.20
CA VAL A 314 -7.34 10.16 -20.55
C VAL A 314 -6.23 10.39 -21.56
N GLU A 315 -6.33 9.78 -22.74
CA GLU A 315 -5.34 9.90 -23.80
C GLU A 315 -5.26 11.34 -24.34
N ASP A 316 -6.42 12.00 -24.56
CA ASP A 316 -6.44 13.37 -25.08
C ASP A 316 -5.99 14.40 -24.05
N PHE A 317 -6.23 14.14 -22.76
CA PHE A 317 -5.69 14.98 -21.68
C PHE A 317 -4.16 14.95 -21.66
N VAL A 318 -3.56 13.77 -21.79
CA VAL A 318 -2.10 13.63 -21.89
C VAL A 318 -1.57 14.34 -23.14
N LYS A 319 -2.21 14.16 -24.32
CA LYS A 319 -1.84 14.87 -25.56
C LYS A 319 -1.97 16.39 -25.41
N GLU A 320 -2.94 16.86 -24.62
CA GLU A 320 -3.07 18.29 -24.33
C GLU A 320 -1.90 18.78 -23.48
N ALA A 321 -1.54 18.03 -22.43
CA ALA A 321 -0.40 18.34 -21.56
C ALA A 321 0.95 18.36 -22.31
N GLU A 322 1.12 17.50 -23.32
CA GLU A 322 2.33 17.42 -24.14
C GLU A 322 2.60 18.71 -24.95
N LYS A 323 1.56 19.49 -25.29
CA LYS A 323 1.71 20.75 -26.05
C LYS A 323 2.35 21.86 -25.22
N ALA A 324 2.20 21.82 -23.90
CA ALA A 324 2.74 22.83 -23.00
C ALA A 324 4.24 22.65 -22.78
N PRO A 325 5.00 23.73 -22.60
CA PRO A 325 6.39 23.61 -22.18
C PRO A 325 6.53 23.14 -20.73
N LEU A 326 7.68 22.58 -20.39
CA LEU A 326 8.04 22.16 -19.03
C LEU A 326 7.88 23.34 -18.06
N GLY A 327 7.24 23.06 -16.90
CA GLY A 327 6.91 24.06 -15.89
C GLY A 327 5.68 24.90 -16.25
N SER A 328 4.90 24.47 -17.27
CA SER A 328 3.58 25.03 -17.63
C SER A 328 3.55 26.57 -17.74
N GLU A 329 4.62 27.17 -18.29
CA GLU A 329 4.84 28.63 -18.34
C GLU A 329 4.67 29.30 -16.95
N GLY A 330 4.98 28.57 -15.88
CA GLY A 330 4.89 29.04 -14.50
C GLY A 330 3.50 28.91 -13.88
N LEU A 331 2.56 28.26 -14.50
CA LEU A 331 1.33 27.82 -13.86
C LEU A 331 1.65 26.73 -12.84
N VAL A 332 1.01 26.78 -11.66
CA VAL A 332 1.24 25.85 -10.55
C VAL A 332 -0.09 25.23 -10.16
N PHE A 333 -0.11 23.90 -10.05
CA PHE A 333 -1.27 23.17 -9.54
C PHE A 333 -0.95 22.43 -8.25
N LEU A 334 -1.73 22.69 -7.19
CA LEU A 334 -1.75 21.91 -5.95
C LEU A 334 -2.94 20.97 -6.02
N PRO A 335 -2.73 19.65 -6.02
CA PRO A 335 -3.80 18.67 -6.32
C PRO A 335 -4.66 18.26 -5.12
N PHE A 336 -4.73 19.03 -4.04
CA PHE A 336 -5.22 18.61 -2.71
C PHE A 336 -6.75 18.57 -2.57
N PHE A 337 -7.47 18.07 -3.56
CA PHE A 337 -8.94 18.07 -3.62
C PHE A 337 -9.66 17.46 -2.41
N ASN A 338 -9.04 16.49 -1.74
CA ASN A 338 -9.66 15.74 -0.63
C ASN A 338 -8.83 15.85 0.66
N GLY A 339 -8.16 17.00 0.86
CA GLY A 339 -7.08 17.07 1.82
C GLY A 339 -5.85 16.34 1.32
N GLU A 340 -4.74 16.41 2.03
CA GLU A 340 -3.51 15.69 1.69
C GLU A 340 -2.79 15.22 2.96
N ARG A 341 -2.06 14.10 2.85
CA ARG A 341 -1.24 13.54 3.93
C ARG A 341 0.19 14.05 3.88
N VAL A 342 0.72 14.25 2.68
CA VAL A 342 2.08 14.75 2.47
C VAL A 342 2.10 15.74 1.30
N PRO A 343 2.09 17.04 1.62
CA PRO A 343 2.18 17.67 2.95
C PRO A 343 0.94 17.41 3.83
N ASP A 344 1.09 17.52 5.16
CA ASP A 344 -0.02 17.33 6.12
C ASP A 344 -0.99 18.52 6.06
N TYR A 345 -1.97 18.41 5.17
CA TYR A 345 -3.01 19.40 4.89
C TYR A 345 -4.39 18.73 4.93
N PRO A 346 -4.90 18.39 6.14
CA PRO A 346 -6.16 17.66 6.28
C PRO A 346 -7.38 18.42 5.72
N LYS A 347 -7.29 19.73 5.56
CA LYS A 347 -8.30 20.61 4.95
C LYS A 347 -7.83 21.13 3.58
N GLY A 348 -6.89 20.42 2.94
CA GLY A 348 -6.37 20.81 1.63
C GLY A 348 -7.46 20.91 0.58
N GLU A 349 -7.35 21.91 -0.27
CA GLU A 349 -8.16 22.12 -1.45
C GLU A 349 -7.24 22.28 -2.67
N ALA A 350 -7.74 21.98 -3.86
CA ALA A 350 -6.97 22.18 -5.07
C ALA A 350 -6.76 23.69 -5.33
N VAL A 351 -5.54 24.06 -5.74
CA VAL A 351 -5.19 25.43 -6.07
C VAL A 351 -4.55 25.51 -7.44
N LEU A 352 -5.06 26.38 -8.29
CA LEU A 352 -4.39 26.78 -9.53
C LEU A 352 -3.78 28.17 -9.32
N GLY A 353 -2.46 28.21 -9.19
CA GLY A 353 -1.69 29.41 -8.90
C GLY A 353 -0.79 29.87 -10.05
N GLY A 354 -0.23 31.06 -9.95
CA GLY A 354 0.71 31.60 -10.95
C GLY A 354 0.08 32.03 -12.26
N MET A 355 -1.24 32.12 -12.32
CA MET A 355 -2.00 32.55 -13.52
C MET A 355 -1.67 33.98 -13.91
N ASN A 356 -1.55 34.19 -15.22
CA ASN A 356 -1.46 35.50 -15.84
C ASN A 356 -2.14 35.45 -17.22
N MET A 357 -2.15 36.58 -17.92
CA MET A 357 -2.87 36.72 -19.22
C MET A 357 -2.28 35.86 -20.33
N THR A 358 -1.07 35.33 -20.18
CA THR A 358 -0.37 34.61 -21.27
C THR A 358 -0.29 33.11 -21.03
N ASN A 359 -0.33 32.66 -19.78
CA ASN A 359 -0.15 31.23 -19.41
C ASN A 359 -1.46 30.50 -19.06
N TYR A 360 -2.59 31.18 -18.92
CA TYR A 360 -3.88 30.54 -18.67
C TYR A 360 -4.41 29.91 -19.95
N LYS A 361 -3.84 28.77 -20.30
CA LYS A 361 -4.10 27.98 -21.48
C LYS A 361 -4.45 26.54 -21.08
N ARG A 362 -5.27 25.89 -21.89
CA ARG A 362 -5.74 24.53 -21.64
C ARG A 362 -4.59 23.52 -21.48
N GLU A 363 -3.61 23.58 -22.36
CA GLU A 363 -2.41 22.75 -22.34
C GLU A 363 -1.57 22.96 -21.07
N ASN A 364 -1.43 24.19 -20.60
CA ASN A 364 -0.69 24.48 -19.37
C ASN A 364 -1.43 23.96 -18.12
N ILE A 365 -2.76 24.05 -18.09
CA ILE A 365 -3.56 23.50 -17.00
C ILE A 365 -3.39 21.98 -16.95
N ALA A 366 -3.53 21.29 -18.08
CA ALA A 366 -3.39 19.84 -18.16
C ALA A 366 -1.99 19.39 -17.72
N ARG A 367 -0.94 20.07 -18.19
CA ARG A 367 0.44 19.75 -17.80
C ARG A 367 0.70 20.04 -16.34
N SER A 368 0.26 21.18 -15.81
CA SER A 368 0.48 21.56 -14.42
C SER A 368 -0.15 20.56 -13.43
N ALA A 369 -1.23 19.88 -13.83
CA ALA A 369 -1.84 18.82 -13.03
C ALA A 369 -0.90 17.61 -12.87
N LEU A 370 -0.34 17.10 -13.98
CA LEU A 370 0.62 16.00 -13.95
C LEU A 370 1.92 16.40 -13.24
N GLU A 371 2.39 17.63 -13.42
CA GLU A 371 3.55 18.18 -12.72
C GLU A 371 3.28 18.29 -11.22
N GLY A 372 2.11 18.79 -10.80
CA GLY A 372 1.73 18.93 -9.39
C GLY A 372 1.76 17.62 -8.64
N VAL A 373 1.15 16.57 -9.19
CA VAL A 373 1.20 15.22 -8.65
C VAL A 373 2.63 14.67 -8.63
N SER A 374 3.40 14.89 -9.69
CA SER A 374 4.80 14.45 -9.75
C SER A 374 5.67 15.14 -8.68
N PHE A 375 5.37 16.38 -8.33
CA PHE A 375 6.06 17.12 -7.28
C PHE A 375 5.73 16.63 -5.86
N GLU A 376 4.55 16.03 -5.63
CA GLU A 376 4.27 15.35 -4.36
C GLU A 376 5.20 14.15 -4.16
N PHE A 377 5.47 13.36 -5.20
CA PHE A 377 6.45 12.28 -5.13
C PHE A 377 7.88 12.81 -4.94
N LEU A 378 8.23 13.95 -5.56
CA LEU A 378 9.53 14.57 -5.32
C LEU A 378 9.66 15.08 -3.87
N LEU A 379 8.58 15.60 -3.27
CA LEU A 379 8.54 15.95 -1.85
C LEU A 379 8.77 14.72 -0.96
N GLY A 380 8.20 13.58 -1.36
CA GLY A 380 8.48 12.29 -0.72
C GLY A 380 9.94 11.90 -0.83
N LEU A 381 10.55 12.02 -2.01
CA LEU A 381 11.99 11.75 -2.21
C LEU A 381 12.88 12.68 -1.39
N ASP A 382 12.49 13.95 -1.19
CA ASP A 382 13.20 14.86 -0.29
C ASP A 382 13.21 14.30 1.15
N ALA A 383 12.08 13.71 1.61
CA ALA A 383 12.04 13.08 2.93
C ALA A 383 12.98 11.86 3.03
N PHE A 384 13.06 11.03 2.01
CA PHE A 384 14.01 9.92 1.94
C PHE A 384 15.46 10.41 1.96
N LYS A 385 15.79 11.47 1.18
CA LYS A 385 17.12 12.07 1.13
C LYS A 385 17.55 12.67 2.48
N GLU A 386 16.65 13.35 3.19
CA GLU A 386 16.89 13.86 4.55
C GLU A 386 17.26 12.74 5.54
N LEU A 387 16.72 11.53 5.32
CA LEU A 387 17.04 10.33 6.09
C LEU A 387 18.24 9.54 5.50
N SER A 388 19.04 10.18 4.63
CA SER A 388 20.21 9.56 3.98
C SER A 388 19.90 8.28 3.19
N PHE A 389 18.72 8.25 2.55
CA PHE A 389 18.36 7.20 1.61
C PHE A 389 18.33 7.77 0.19
N VAL A 390 19.02 7.12 -0.74
CA VAL A 390 19.11 7.56 -2.14
C VAL A 390 18.59 6.44 -3.03
N PRO A 391 17.53 6.68 -3.81
CA PRO A 391 17.01 5.69 -4.73
C PRO A 391 17.99 5.42 -5.88
N SER A 392 18.11 4.16 -6.29
CA SER A 392 18.89 3.73 -7.45
C SER A 392 18.02 3.60 -8.70
N VAL A 393 16.77 3.16 -8.53
CA VAL A 393 15.78 2.96 -9.59
C VAL A 393 14.38 3.04 -9.01
N ILE A 394 13.41 3.50 -9.82
CA ILE A 394 12.00 3.58 -9.44
C ILE A 394 11.18 2.69 -10.38
N SER A 395 10.49 1.70 -9.83
CA SER A 395 9.47 0.93 -10.54
C SER A 395 8.15 1.70 -10.54
N LEU A 396 7.50 1.85 -11.70
CA LEU A 396 6.20 2.51 -11.83
C LEU A 396 5.09 1.48 -12.04
N THR A 397 3.97 1.64 -11.34
CA THR A 397 2.77 0.83 -11.47
C THR A 397 1.51 1.70 -11.39
N GLY A 398 0.33 1.09 -11.54
CA GLY A 398 -0.95 1.81 -11.53
C GLY A 398 -1.33 2.39 -12.89
N GLY A 399 -2.52 3.02 -12.95
CA GLY A 399 -3.11 3.53 -14.20
C GLY A 399 -2.25 4.57 -14.90
N GLY A 400 -1.68 5.51 -14.15
CA GLY A 400 -0.84 6.59 -14.68
C GLY A 400 0.46 6.10 -15.32
N SER A 401 0.99 4.94 -14.90
CA SER A 401 2.21 4.35 -15.49
C SER A 401 2.04 3.90 -16.95
N LYS A 402 0.80 3.83 -17.44
CA LYS A 402 0.53 3.52 -18.86
C LYS A 402 0.92 4.66 -19.80
N SER A 403 0.95 5.91 -19.31
CA SER A 403 1.32 7.07 -20.12
C SER A 403 2.84 7.17 -20.32
N PRO A 404 3.37 7.10 -21.57
CA PRO A 404 4.81 7.30 -21.83
C PRO A 404 5.27 8.69 -21.40
N PHE A 405 4.44 9.71 -21.63
CA PHE A 405 4.72 11.08 -21.26
C PHE A 405 4.88 11.25 -19.75
N TRP A 406 3.96 10.67 -18.95
CA TRP A 406 4.05 10.79 -17.50
C TRP A 406 5.20 9.96 -16.92
N ARG A 407 5.50 8.78 -17.47
CA ARG A 407 6.70 8.03 -17.07
C ARG A 407 7.99 8.83 -17.25
N GLN A 408 8.15 9.48 -18.42
CA GLN A 408 9.30 10.35 -18.68
C GLN A 408 9.30 11.56 -17.74
N MET A 409 8.14 12.16 -17.48
CA MET A 409 8.01 13.28 -16.53
C MET A 409 8.45 12.85 -15.12
N ILE A 410 8.01 11.70 -14.62
CA ILE A 410 8.46 11.19 -13.31
C ILE A 410 9.98 10.98 -13.29
N ALA A 411 10.56 10.40 -14.34
CA ALA A 411 12.02 10.24 -14.42
C ALA A 411 12.73 11.60 -14.39
N ASP A 412 12.28 12.57 -15.20
CA ASP A 412 12.86 13.91 -15.25
C ASP A 412 12.69 14.69 -13.95
N VAL A 413 11.51 14.61 -13.31
CA VAL A 413 11.21 15.28 -12.04
C VAL A 413 12.07 14.70 -10.90
N THR A 414 12.18 13.39 -10.82
CA THR A 414 12.89 12.71 -9.72
C THR A 414 14.42 12.68 -9.93
N GLY A 415 14.86 12.77 -11.20
CA GLY A 415 16.25 12.56 -11.56
C GLY A 415 16.71 11.11 -11.47
N VAL A 416 15.76 10.16 -11.40
CA VAL A 416 16.01 8.73 -11.23
C VAL A 416 15.43 7.95 -12.40
N GLU A 417 16.15 6.93 -12.87
CA GLU A 417 15.65 6.00 -13.90
C GLU A 417 14.36 5.34 -13.43
N THR A 418 13.36 5.26 -14.32
CA THR A 418 12.12 4.55 -14.07
C THR A 418 11.97 3.34 -14.97
N ARG A 419 11.32 2.28 -14.45
CA ARG A 419 11.00 1.04 -15.16
C ARG A 419 9.59 0.58 -14.82
N CYS A 420 8.99 -0.27 -15.63
CA CYS A 420 7.67 -0.84 -15.35
C CYS A 420 7.75 -2.37 -15.35
N PRO A 421 7.25 -3.07 -14.31
CA PRO A 421 7.06 -4.51 -14.36
C PRO A 421 6.12 -4.90 -15.52
N LYS A 422 6.32 -6.08 -16.11
CA LYS A 422 5.41 -6.63 -17.13
C LYS A 422 4.06 -7.02 -16.51
N SER A 423 4.06 -7.57 -15.29
CA SER A 423 2.83 -7.91 -14.58
C SER A 423 2.12 -6.64 -14.09
N SER A 424 0.83 -6.54 -14.37
CA SER A 424 -0.02 -5.45 -13.87
C SER A 424 -0.55 -5.71 -12.46
N GLU A 425 -0.50 -6.95 -11.97
CA GLU A 425 -1.06 -7.40 -10.71
C GLU A 425 0.04 -7.51 -9.63
N ALA A 426 0.67 -6.37 -9.32
CA ALA A 426 1.87 -6.32 -8.48
C ALA A 426 1.72 -7.06 -7.14
N ALA A 427 0.61 -6.87 -6.42
CA ALA A 427 0.40 -7.47 -5.10
C ALA A 427 0.17 -8.98 -5.20
N ALA A 428 -0.69 -9.45 -6.10
CA ALA A 428 -0.93 -10.88 -6.31
C ALA A 428 0.32 -11.60 -6.86
N PHE A 429 1.04 -10.96 -7.78
CA PHE A 429 2.29 -11.51 -8.30
C PHE A 429 3.38 -11.55 -7.24
N GLY A 430 3.52 -10.50 -6.43
CA GLY A 430 4.45 -10.48 -5.29
C GLY A 430 4.15 -11.57 -4.27
N ALA A 431 2.88 -11.83 -3.99
CA ALA A 431 2.46 -12.95 -3.16
C ALA A 431 2.85 -14.30 -3.80
N ALA A 432 2.63 -14.49 -5.10
CA ALA A 432 3.06 -15.70 -5.80
C ALA A 432 4.59 -15.90 -5.73
N LEU A 433 5.39 -14.83 -5.89
CA LEU A 433 6.84 -14.89 -5.75
C LEU A 433 7.29 -15.20 -4.30
N GLN A 434 6.59 -14.69 -3.29
CA GLN A 434 6.85 -15.07 -1.90
C GLN A 434 6.54 -16.55 -1.66
N ALA A 435 5.41 -17.05 -2.18
CA ALA A 435 5.09 -18.49 -2.11
C ALA A 435 6.17 -19.36 -2.76
N LEU A 436 6.69 -18.92 -3.91
CA LEU A 436 7.80 -19.59 -4.59
C LEU A 436 9.08 -19.58 -3.75
N ALA A 437 9.44 -18.44 -3.17
CA ALA A 437 10.61 -18.31 -2.30
C ALA A 437 10.55 -19.26 -1.08
N VAL A 438 9.37 -19.40 -0.48
CA VAL A 438 9.12 -20.35 0.62
C VAL A 438 9.35 -21.79 0.17
N MET A 439 8.80 -22.17 -0.99
CA MET A 439 8.93 -23.53 -1.53
C MET A 439 10.37 -23.89 -1.90
N GLU A 440 11.09 -22.95 -2.48
CA GLU A 440 12.48 -23.15 -2.92
C GLU A 440 13.50 -22.92 -1.79
N LYS A 441 13.05 -22.42 -0.63
CA LYS A 441 13.91 -22.05 0.51
C LYS A 441 14.99 -21.05 0.11
N ARG A 442 14.62 -20.07 -0.69
CA ARG A 442 15.47 -18.99 -1.21
C ARG A 442 15.03 -17.64 -0.63
N SER A 443 15.91 -16.66 -0.73
CA SER A 443 15.50 -15.27 -0.41
C SER A 443 14.48 -14.77 -1.43
N VAL A 444 13.57 -13.90 -1.01
CA VAL A 444 12.62 -13.24 -1.93
C VAL A 444 13.38 -12.44 -2.99
N ALA A 445 14.48 -11.79 -2.61
CA ALA A 445 15.27 -10.99 -3.54
C ALA A 445 15.86 -11.83 -4.69
N ASP A 446 16.35 -13.06 -4.41
CA ASP A 446 16.87 -13.96 -5.45
C ASP A 446 15.76 -14.46 -6.39
N VAL A 447 14.57 -14.74 -5.82
CA VAL A 447 13.41 -15.17 -6.63
C VAL A 447 12.91 -14.01 -7.49
N VAL A 448 12.84 -12.80 -6.95
CA VAL A 448 12.45 -11.60 -7.70
C VAL A 448 13.45 -11.34 -8.84
N GLU A 449 14.75 -11.42 -8.59
CA GLU A 449 15.77 -11.21 -9.62
C GLU A 449 15.65 -12.21 -10.78
N GLU A 450 15.24 -13.45 -10.49
CA GLU A 450 15.07 -14.49 -11.50
C GLU A 450 13.73 -14.41 -12.25
N HIS A 451 12.64 -14.01 -11.59
CA HIS A 451 11.28 -14.18 -12.11
C HIS A 451 10.59 -12.88 -12.48
N LEU A 452 11.03 -11.72 -11.95
CA LEU A 452 10.43 -10.44 -12.29
C LEU A 452 11.03 -9.91 -13.59
N GLU A 453 10.18 -9.70 -14.56
CA GLU A 453 10.56 -9.08 -15.83
C GLU A 453 10.04 -7.65 -15.92
N TYR A 454 10.85 -6.77 -16.51
CA TYR A 454 10.49 -5.39 -16.81
C TYR A 454 10.22 -5.24 -18.31
N ASP A 455 9.35 -4.29 -18.62
CA ASP A 455 9.04 -3.90 -19.99
C ASP A 455 10.05 -2.84 -20.45
N GLU A 456 11.03 -3.24 -21.26
CA GLU A 456 12.10 -2.37 -21.73
C GLU A 456 11.59 -1.18 -22.55
N GLU A 457 10.43 -1.30 -23.20
CA GLU A 457 9.82 -0.18 -23.94
C GLU A 457 9.20 0.89 -23.00
N LYS A 458 8.98 0.52 -21.73
CA LYS A 458 8.43 1.42 -20.72
C LYS A 458 9.48 2.01 -19.77
N LYS A 459 10.75 1.75 -20.05
CA LYS A 459 11.85 2.36 -19.33
C LYS A 459 11.98 3.85 -19.69
N ALA A 460 12.22 4.70 -18.69
CA ALA A 460 12.54 6.11 -18.94
C ALA A 460 13.81 6.52 -18.19
N ILE A 461 14.70 7.18 -18.91
CA ILE A 461 15.96 7.69 -18.39
C ILE A 461 15.82 9.20 -18.19
N PRO A 462 16.18 9.74 -17.02
CA PRO A 462 16.04 11.16 -16.74
C PRO A 462 16.92 12.01 -17.67
N ASN A 463 16.38 13.11 -18.20
CA ASN A 463 17.12 14.11 -18.90
C ASN A 463 17.63 15.16 -17.90
N ALA A 464 18.94 15.30 -17.76
CA ALA A 464 19.57 16.19 -16.78
C ALA A 464 19.11 17.66 -16.92
N SER A 465 18.99 18.18 -18.17
CA SER A 465 18.54 19.56 -18.38
C SER A 465 17.06 19.75 -18.01
N ASN A 466 16.20 18.73 -18.23
CA ASN A 466 14.81 18.77 -17.79
C ASN A 466 14.74 18.68 -16.27
N HIS A 467 15.54 17.83 -15.65
CA HIS A 467 15.59 17.70 -14.19
C HIS A 467 15.89 19.04 -13.51
N GLU A 468 16.93 19.76 -13.97
CA GLU A 468 17.25 21.09 -13.45
C GLU A 468 16.08 22.07 -13.54
N LYS A 469 15.39 22.12 -14.69
CA LYS A 469 14.21 22.98 -14.88
C LYS A 469 13.04 22.54 -13.98
N TYR A 470 12.84 21.23 -13.79
CA TYR A 470 11.81 20.74 -12.85
C TYR A 470 12.13 21.08 -11.40
N LEU A 471 13.39 21.11 -10.99
CA LEU A 471 13.77 21.57 -9.65
C LEU A 471 13.42 23.05 -9.43
N GLU A 472 13.57 23.89 -10.46
CA GLU A 472 13.11 25.29 -10.40
C GLU A 472 11.59 25.38 -10.27
N ALA A 473 10.83 24.64 -11.09
CA ALA A 473 9.37 24.59 -11.05
C ALA A 473 8.88 24.04 -9.70
N TYR A 474 9.51 22.99 -9.18
CA TYR A 474 9.23 22.41 -7.86
C TYR A 474 9.51 23.41 -6.72
N SER A 475 10.59 24.19 -6.81
CA SER A 475 10.86 25.27 -5.83
C SER A 475 9.73 26.29 -5.78
N LYS A 476 9.15 26.63 -6.95
CA LYS A 476 7.98 27.49 -7.03
C LYS A 476 6.76 26.81 -6.44
N TRP A 477 6.50 25.54 -6.78
CA TRP A 477 5.40 24.74 -6.27
C TRP A 477 5.42 24.66 -4.73
N LYS A 478 6.59 24.43 -4.12
CA LYS A 478 6.75 24.44 -2.64
C LYS A 478 6.36 25.77 -2.02
N LYS A 479 6.69 26.92 -2.64
CA LYS A 479 6.28 28.23 -2.13
C LYS A 479 4.77 28.41 -2.11
N TYR A 480 4.03 27.83 -3.09
CA TYR A 480 2.57 27.82 -3.07
C TYR A 480 2.01 26.90 -1.98
N CYS A 481 2.60 25.75 -1.76
CA CYS A 481 2.25 24.88 -0.62
C CYS A 481 2.43 25.62 0.72
N ASP A 482 3.58 26.25 0.91
CA ASP A 482 3.87 26.99 2.15
C ASP A 482 2.89 28.17 2.35
N ALA A 483 2.54 28.87 1.29
CA ALA A 483 1.57 29.98 1.34
C ALA A 483 0.14 29.50 1.65
N ALA A 484 -0.24 28.30 1.18
CA ALA A 484 -1.55 27.70 1.43
C ALA A 484 -1.64 27.00 2.81
N ALA A 485 -0.51 26.62 3.41
CA ALA A 485 -0.46 25.87 4.67
C ALA A 485 -1.32 26.46 5.81
N PRO A 486 -1.38 27.79 6.05
CA PRO A 486 -2.22 28.36 7.11
C PRO A 486 -3.73 28.15 6.91
N ILE A 487 -4.16 27.90 5.66
CA ILE A 487 -5.58 27.67 5.32
C ILE A 487 -5.90 26.17 5.40
N PHE A 488 -4.93 25.31 5.06
CA PHE A 488 -5.12 23.87 4.87
C PHE A 488 -4.90 23.02 6.11
N ARG A 489 -4.31 23.57 7.15
CA ARG A 489 -4.03 22.91 8.46
C ARG A 489 -5.17 22.98 9.48
#